data_e499c06723ec09797cd8c3251faed0eb
#
_entry.id   e499c06723ec09797cd8c3251faed0eb
#
_cell.length_a   1.000
_cell.length_b   1.000
_cell.length_c   1.000
_cell.angle_alpha   90.00
_cell.angle_beta   90.00
_cell.angle_gamma   90.00
#
_symmetry.space_group_name_H-M   'P 1'
#
loop_
_entity.id
_entity.type
_entity.pdbx_description
1 polymer ?
#
loop_
_entity_poly.entity_id
_entity_poly.type
_entity_poly.pdbx_seq_one_letter_code
_entity_poly.pdbx_strand_id
1 'polypeptide(L)'
;AASFITFHRLAQFELGNRQLADRTVFYFAIFPTSFFLFAPYTESLFMLGAVSCLLALRQNKWLAAGAWGMLAACSRLTGMIMLVPITWAAWGHWKRTREWKVWLAPALTLFAAILFPLYTWLGLGKSIFAPFEAQSARFHGGFTIPGLNMLAALRQIFLNRYAFTNFWDLVFMLIFLGCGFLVWKQLPRLYGIYYFGFIVIYLMRIADIYPLLSMMRYVLALFPTFLVLARYGQNPITHRVISFTFLLGLLFFSAQFAIWGWVG
;
A
#
# COMPACT_ATOMS: atom_id res chain seq x y z
N ALA A 1 13.68 -9.70 0.25
CA ALA A 1 14.98 -8.97 0.25
C ALA A 1 14.96 -7.79 -0.72
N ALA A 2 14.66 -7.98 -2.01
CA ALA A 2 14.73 -6.90 -3.03
C ALA A 2 13.89 -5.65 -2.69
N SER A 3 12.66 -5.82 -2.18
CA SER A 3 11.79 -4.72 -1.77
C SER A 3 12.41 -3.85 -0.66
N PHE A 4 13.08 -4.45 0.32
CA PHE A 4 13.76 -3.73 1.39
C PHE A 4 14.97 -2.94 0.89
N ILE A 5 15.77 -3.54 -0.01
CA ILE A 5 16.94 -2.88 -0.63
C ILE A 5 16.47 -1.67 -1.44
N THR A 6 15.42 -1.83 -2.24
CA THR A 6 14.88 -0.73 -3.04
C THR A 6 14.24 0.33 -2.16
N PHE A 7 13.58 -0.04 -1.07
CA PHE A 7 13.02 0.91 -0.12
C PHE A 7 14.11 1.70 0.60
N HIS A 8 15.21 1.06 0.98
CA HIS A 8 16.39 1.76 1.52
C HIS A 8 16.93 2.80 0.54
N ARG A 9 17.08 2.41 -0.76
CA ARG A 9 17.54 3.34 -1.80
C ARG A 9 16.58 4.53 -1.98
N LEU A 10 15.27 4.27 -1.97
CA LEU A 10 14.26 5.34 -2.02
C LEU A 10 14.38 6.27 -0.81
N ALA A 11 14.48 5.69 0.40
CA ALA A 11 14.61 6.44 1.63
C ALA A 11 15.90 7.29 1.65
N GLN A 12 17.01 6.72 1.21
CA GLN A 12 18.28 7.46 1.09
C GLN A 12 18.18 8.61 0.08
N PHE A 13 17.51 8.38 -1.06
CA PHE A 13 17.28 9.41 -2.08
C PHE A 13 16.43 10.56 -1.55
N GLU A 14 15.35 10.27 -0.81
CA GLU A 14 14.40 11.28 -0.34
C GLU A 14 14.82 11.98 0.95
N LEU A 15 15.53 11.30 1.83
CA LEU A 15 15.93 11.83 3.12
C LEU A 15 17.37 12.37 3.14
N GLY A 16 18.17 12.05 2.11
CA GLY A 16 19.56 12.51 1.99
C GLY A 16 20.49 11.99 3.09
N ASN A 17 20.05 11.05 3.92
CA ASN A 17 20.77 10.57 5.09
C ASN A 17 20.62 9.06 5.24
N ARG A 18 21.76 8.35 5.30
CA ARG A 18 21.82 6.89 5.42
C ARG A 18 21.20 6.39 6.72
N GLN A 19 21.45 7.06 7.84
CA GLN A 19 20.88 6.65 9.13
C GLN A 19 19.35 6.74 9.14
N LEU A 20 18.78 7.75 8.47
CA LEU A 20 17.33 7.85 8.29
C LEU A 20 16.80 6.77 7.36
N ALA A 21 17.54 6.40 6.33
CA ALA A 21 17.18 5.29 5.44
C ALA A 21 17.20 3.95 6.18
N ASP A 22 18.26 3.68 6.97
CA ASP A 22 18.37 2.50 7.81
C ASP A 22 17.18 2.42 8.79
N ARG A 23 16.84 3.54 9.44
CA ARG A 23 15.72 3.63 10.38
C ARG A 23 14.36 3.43 9.69
N THR A 24 14.20 3.95 8.47
CA THR A 24 12.98 3.76 7.66
C THR A 24 12.73 2.28 7.42
N VAL A 25 13.75 1.58 6.95
CA VAL A 25 13.68 0.14 6.67
C VAL A 25 13.53 -0.67 7.95
N PHE A 26 14.21 -0.28 9.02
CA PHE A 26 14.07 -0.91 10.33
C PHE A 26 12.62 -0.83 10.83
N TYR A 27 12.00 0.36 10.84
CA TYR A 27 10.61 0.50 11.27
C TYR A 27 9.65 -0.28 10.39
N PHE A 28 9.88 -0.31 9.07
CA PHE A 28 9.07 -1.09 8.16
C PHE A 28 9.22 -2.60 8.40
N ALA A 29 10.44 -3.06 8.71
CA ALA A 29 10.71 -4.47 8.98
C ALA A 29 10.08 -4.99 10.29
N ILE A 30 10.06 -4.14 11.33
CA ILE A 30 9.48 -4.50 12.64
C ILE A 30 8.02 -4.06 12.81
N PHE A 31 7.39 -3.51 11.75
CA PHE A 31 5.99 -3.08 11.81
C PHE A 31 5.06 -4.26 12.16
N PRO A 32 4.00 -4.05 12.95
CA PRO A 32 3.16 -5.12 13.49
C PRO A 32 2.67 -6.18 12.49
N THR A 33 2.48 -5.81 11.23
CA THR A 33 2.00 -6.72 10.19
C THR A 33 3.04 -7.00 9.09
N SER A 34 4.31 -6.64 9.31
CA SER A 34 5.38 -6.84 8.31
C SER A 34 5.64 -8.31 7.96
N PHE A 35 5.23 -9.27 8.79
CA PHE A 35 5.33 -10.70 8.50
C PHE A 35 4.60 -11.08 7.19
N PHE A 36 3.58 -10.33 6.76
CA PHE A 36 2.96 -10.51 5.44
C PHE A 36 3.92 -10.31 4.27
N LEU A 37 5.02 -9.61 4.46
CA LEU A 37 6.07 -9.46 3.44
C LEU A 37 6.90 -10.75 3.25
N PHE A 38 6.83 -11.67 4.20
CA PHE A 38 7.54 -12.96 4.19
C PHE A 38 6.59 -14.15 3.97
N ALA A 39 5.32 -13.97 4.24
CA ALA A 39 4.28 -14.96 3.97
C ALA A 39 4.04 -15.11 2.44
N PRO A 40 3.42 -16.21 1.97
CA PRO A 40 3.16 -16.46 0.54
C PRO A 40 2.02 -15.58 0.00
N TYR A 41 2.16 -14.27 0.18
CA TYR A 41 1.27 -13.24 -0.32
C TYR A 41 1.97 -12.35 -1.36
N THR A 42 1.22 -11.51 -2.03
CA THR A 42 1.73 -10.62 -3.09
C THR A 42 2.29 -9.29 -2.58
N GLU A 43 2.27 -9.05 -1.26
CA GLU A 43 2.67 -7.79 -0.63
C GLU A 43 4.12 -7.41 -0.95
N SER A 44 5.05 -8.35 -0.84
CA SER A 44 6.46 -8.08 -1.12
C SER A 44 6.73 -7.77 -2.59
N LEU A 45 5.99 -8.42 -3.51
CA LEU A 45 6.09 -8.15 -4.94
C LEU A 45 5.49 -6.80 -5.30
N PHE A 46 4.31 -6.50 -4.75
CA PHE A 46 3.68 -5.19 -4.88
C PHE A 46 4.62 -4.08 -4.36
N MET A 47 5.18 -4.25 -3.16
CA MET A 47 6.11 -3.28 -2.56
C MET A 47 7.33 -3.04 -3.43
N LEU A 48 7.92 -4.11 -3.99
CA LEU A 48 9.03 -3.98 -4.93
C LEU A 48 8.65 -3.12 -6.13
N GLY A 49 7.50 -3.39 -6.74
CA GLY A 49 6.99 -2.63 -7.89
C GLY A 49 6.68 -1.17 -7.52
N ALA A 50 5.93 -0.93 -6.45
CA ALA A 50 5.50 0.40 -6.06
C ALA A 50 6.67 1.31 -5.64
N VAL A 51 7.58 0.81 -4.80
CA VAL A 51 8.77 1.55 -4.35
C VAL A 51 9.70 1.85 -5.52
N SER A 52 9.97 0.85 -6.38
CA SER A 52 10.84 1.02 -7.56
C SER A 52 10.22 1.99 -8.57
N CYS A 53 8.90 1.95 -8.75
CA CYS A 53 8.18 2.88 -9.61
C CYS A 53 8.32 4.32 -9.11
N LEU A 54 8.04 4.58 -7.82
CA LEU A 54 8.17 5.93 -7.27
C LEU A 54 9.61 6.44 -7.33
N LEU A 55 10.60 5.57 -7.06
CA LEU A 55 12.01 5.94 -7.21
C LEU A 55 12.36 6.29 -8.66
N ALA A 56 11.90 5.50 -9.63
CA ALA A 56 12.12 5.76 -11.06
C ALA A 56 11.45 7.06 -11.51
N LEU A 57 10.23 7.36 -11.05
CA LEU A 57 9.54 8.63 -11.31
C LEU A 57 10.35 9.83 -10.76
N ARG A 58 10.88 9.70 -9.54
CA ARG A 58 11.72 10.73 -8.91
C ARG A 58 13.03 10.97 -9.68
N GLN A 59 13.52 9.96 -10.39
CA GLN A 59 14.71 10.02 -11.23
C GLN A 59 14.39 10.36 -12.70
N ASN A 60 13.14 10.64 -13.07
CA ASN A 60 12.66 10.86 -14.44
C ASN A 60 12.92 9.69 -15.39
N LYS A 61 12.99 8.46 -14.88
CA LYS A 61 13.18 7.21 -15.64
C LYS A 61 11.83 6.61 -16.04
N TRP A 62 11.18 7.21 -17.05
CA TRP A 62 9.78 6.93 -17.39
C TRP A 62 9.51 5.47 -17.79
N LEU A 63 10.36 4.89 -18.63
CA LEU A 63 10.21 3.48 -19.04
C LEU A 63 10.31 2.53 -17.82
N ALA A 64 11.31 2.75 -16.97
CA ALA A 64 11.47 1.95 -15.75
C ALA A 64 10.30 2.17 -14.79
N ALA A 65 9.81 3.42 -14.65
CA ALA A 65 8.64 3.71 -13.83
C ALA A 65 7.40 2.95 -14.32
N GLY A 66 7.17 2.92 -15.62
CA GLY A 66 6.07 2.16 -16.23
C GLY A 66 6.20 0.65 -16.04
N ALA A 67 7.39 0.08 -16.23
CA ALA A 67 7.64 -1.34 -16.02
C ALA A 67 7.41 -1.77 -14.56
N TRP A 68 7.91 -1.00 -13.59
CA TRP A 68 7.68 -1.25 -12.17
C TRP A 68 6.22 -0.98 -11.75
N GLY A 69 5.57 0.04 -12.34
CA GLY A 69 4.14 0.29 -12.16
C GLY A 69 3.29 -0.86 -12.67
N MET A 70 3.63 -1.43 -13.83
CA MET A 70 2.98 -2.62 -14.39
C MET A 70 3.15 -3.83 -13.45
N LEU A 71 4.34 -4.07 -12.91
CA LEU A 71 4.57 -5.14 -11.94
C LEU A 71 3.69 -4.97 -10.70
N ALA A 72 3.59 -3.76 -10.15
CA ALA A 72 2.73 -3.47 -9.00
C ALA A 72 1.24 -3.71 -9.35
N ALA A 73 0.80 -3.28 -10.52
CA ALA A 73 -0.59 -3.46 -10.98
C ALA A 73 -0.93 -4.93 -11.25
N CYS A 74 0.00 -5.72 -11.81
CA CYS A 74 -0.19 -7.17 -12.01
C CYS A 74 -0.17 -7.96 -10.70
N SER A 75 0.50 -7.47 -9.66
CA SER A 75 0.60 -8.18 -8.39
C SER A 75 -0.70 -8.14 -7.56
N ARG A 76 -1.48 -7.07 -7.70
CA ARG A 76 -2.73 -6.85 -6.94
C ARG A 76 -3.69 -5.95 -7.71
N LEU A 77 -4.99 -6.22 -7.60
CA LEU A 77 -6.01 -5.36 -8.22
C LEU A 77 -5.90 -3.89 -7.75
N THR A 78 -5.64 -3.68 -6.46
CA THR A 78 -5.41 -2.33 -5.90
C THR A 78 -4.13 -1.67 -6.43
N GLY A 79 -3.21 -2.43 -7.03
CA GLY A 79 -2.00 -1.90 -7.65
C GLY A 79 -2.27 -0.99 -8.84
N MET A 80 -3.47 -1.07 -9.46
CA MET A 80 -3.90 -0.13 -10.50
C MET A 80 -3.95 1.33 -10.03
N ILE A 81 -4.01 1.56 -8.72
CA ILE A 81 -3.92 2.91 -8.13
C ILE A 81 -2.61 3.60 -8.50
N MET A 82 -1.56 2.83 -8.81
CA MET A 82 -0.29 3.37 -9.29
C MET A 82 -0.44 4.27 -10.52
N LEU A 83 -1.49 4.08 -11.32
CA LEU A 83 -1.79 4.96 -12.45
C LEU A 83 -1.97 6.42 -12.03
N VAL A 84 -2.53 6.68 -10.85
CA VAL A 84 -2.81 8.05 -10.36
C VAL A 84 -1.51 8.85 -10.17
N PRO A 85 -0.55 8.41 -9.32
CA PRO A 85 0.71 9.15 -9.14
C PRO A 85 1.58 9.15 -10.41
N ILE A 86 1.57 8.07 -11.21
CA ILE A 86 2.33 7.99 -12.46
C ILE A 86 1.80 9.03 -13.47
N THR A 87 0.49 9.07 -13.69
CA THR A 87 -0.13 10.01 -14.62
C THR A 87 0.05 11.45 -14.17
N TRP A 88 -0.09 11.70 -12.85
CA TRP A 88 0.17 13.04 -12.30
C TRP A 88 1.62 13.49 -12.52
N ALA A 89 2.59 12.62 -12.29
CA ALA A 89 4.00 12.92 -12.51
C ALA A 89 4.30 13.15 -14.01
N ALA A 90 3.79 12.27 -14.88
CA ALA A 90 3.93 12.40 -16.34
C ALA A 90 3.32 13.70 -16.85
N TRP A 91 2.10 14.04 -16.40
CA TRP A 91 1.45 15.31 -16.75
C TRP A 91 2.24 16.53 -16.32
N GLY A 92 2.74 16.55 -15.08
CA GLY A 92 3.55 17.65 -14.56
C GLY A 92 4.88 17.83 -15.31
N HIS A 93 5.52 16.75 -15.74
CA HIS A 93 6.74 16.81 -16.54
C HIS A 93 6.43 17.24 -17.96
N TRP A 94 5.42 16.64 -18.61
CA TRP A 94 5.02 16.98 -19.97
C TRP A 94 4.64 18.46 -20.14
N LYS A 95 3.94 19.04 -19.18
CA LYS A 95 3.63 20.50 -19.21
C LYS A 95 4.86 21.38 -19.32
N ARG A 96 5.99 20.96 -18.75
CA ARG A 96 7.24 21.73 -18.72
C ARG A 96 8.14 21.46 -19.93
N THR A 97 8.25 20.19 -20.34
CA THR A 97 9.25 19.76 -21.33
C THR A 97 8.65 19.42 -22.69
N ARG A 98 7.32 19.16 -22.75
CA ARG A 98 6.61 18.66 -23.93
C ARG A 98 7.15 17.32 -24.45
N GLU A 99 7.92 16.58 -23.63
CA GLU A 99 8.41 15.26 -23.97
C GLU A 99 7.29 14.22 -23.90
N TRP A 100 6.90 13.66 -25.06
CA TRP A 100 5.82 12.66 -25.15
C TRP A 100 6.20 11.31 -24.51
N LYS A 101 7.50 11.01 -24.39
CA LYS A 101 8.03 9.75 -23.82
C LYS A 101 7.57 9.51 -22.38
N VAL A 102 7.19 10.54 -21.65
CA VAL A 102 6.68 10.43 -20.27
C VAL A 102 5.41 9.59 -20.21
N TRP A 103 4.60 9.57 -21.28
CA TRP A 103 3.35 8.83 -21.36
C TRP A 103 3.54 7.32 -21.51
N LEU A 104 4.76 6.86 -21.77
CA LEU A 104 5.09 5.43 -21.74
C LEU A 104 4.88 4.83 -20.34
N ALA A 105 5.10 5.61 -19.27
CA ALA A 105 4.92 5.13 -17.90
C ALA A 105 3.46 4.76 -17.59
N PRO A 106 2.49 5.67 -17.73
CA PRO A 106 1.09 5.31 -17.51
C PRO A 106 0.57 4.28 -18.54
N ALA A 107 1.02 4.31 -19.79
CA ALA A 107 0.62 3.35 -20.80
C ALA A 107 1.04 1.91 -20.46
N LEU A 108 2.30 1.70 -20.04
CA LEU A 108 2.78 0.39 -19.59
C LEU A 108 2.03 -0.08 -18.33
N THR A 109 1.78 0.82 -17.39
CA THR A 109 1.04 0.47 -16.18
C THR A 109 -0.41 0.11 -16.50
N LEU A 110 -1.05 0.83 -17.42
CA LEU A 110 -2.41 0.54 -17.89
C LEU A 110 -2.49 -0.81 -18.61
N PHE A 111 -1.42 -1.18 -19.33
CA PHE A 111 -1.36 -2.47 -20.00
C PHE A 111 -1.52 -3.65 -19.04
N ALA A 112 -1.14 -3.51 -17.77
CA ALA A 112 -1.40 -4.50 -16.73
C ALA A 112 -2.89 -4.83 -16.56
N ALA A 113 -3.78 -3.85 -16.77
CA ALA A 113 -5.22 -4.06 -16.71
C ALA A 113 -5.75 -5.01 -17.80
N ILE A 114 -5.00 -5.16 -18.89
CA ILE A 114 -5.35 -6.04 -20.01
C ILE A 114 -4.74 -7.44 -19.81
N LEU A 115 -3.55 -7.52 -19.23
CA LEU A 115 -2.80 -8.79 -19.12
C LEU A 115 -3.55 -9.84 -18.31
N PHE A 116 -4.12 -9.46 -17.16
CA PHE A 116 -4.78 -10.41 -16.27
C PHE A 116 -6.13 -10.91 -16.84
N PRO A 117 -7.04 -10.06 -17.33
CA PRO A 117 -8.22 -10.49 -18.08
C PRO A 117 -7.88 -11.35 -19.30
N LEU A 118 -6.84 -10.98 -20.05
CA LEU A 118 -6.40 -11.75 -21.21
C LEU A 118 -5.93 -13.15 -20.82
N TYR A 119 -5.15 -13.26 -19.74
CA TYR A 119 -4.73 -14.54 -19.19
C TYR A 119 -5.92 -15.40 -18.72
N THR A 120 -6.90 -14.81 -18.03
CA THR A 120 -8.11 -15.54 -17.59
C THR A 120 -8.91 -16.05 -18.76
N TRP A 121 -9.01 -15.27 -19.83
CA TRP A 121 -9.74 -15.65 -21.05
C TRP A 121 -8.99 -16.68 -21.89
N LEU A 122 -7.74 -16.40 -22.29
CA LEU A 122 -6.97 -17.25 -23.19
C LEU A 122 -6.35 -18.46 -22.48
N GLY A 123 -5.86 -18.28 -21.25
CA GLY A 123 -5.15 -19.34 -20.51
C GLY A 123 -6.05 -20.25 -19.70
N LEU A 124 -7.14 -19.71 -19.13
CA LEU A 124 -8.04 -20.46 -18.27
C LEU A 124 -9.42 -20.74 -18.87
N GLY A 125 -9.72 -20.18 -20.06
CA GLY A 125 -11.04 -20.33 -20.71
C GLY A 125 -12.20 -19.73 -19.90
N LYS A 126 -11.91 -18.78 -18.97
CA LYS A 126 -12.90 -18.14 -18.12
C LYS A 126 -13.27 -16.75 -18.61
N SER A 127 -14.38 -16.20 -18.09
CA SER A 127 -14.77 -14.81 -18.35
C SER A 127 -13.62 -13.83 -18.01
N ILE A 128 -13.47 -12.77 -18.79
CA ILE A 128 -12.55 -11.65 -18.50
C ILE A 128 -12.89 -10.98 -17.17
N PHE A 129 -14.11 -11.12 -16.67
CA PHE A 129 -14.59 -10.60 -15.39
C PHE A 129 -14.47 -11.60 -14.24
N ALA A 130 -14.03 -12.85 -14.50
CA ALA A 130 -13.90 -13.89 -13.49
C ALA A 130 -13.17 -13.46 -12.20
N PRO A 131 -12.11 -12.60 -12.23
CA PRO A 131 -11.46 -12.12 -11.01
C PRO A 131 -12.37 -11.26 -10.13
N PHE A 132 -13.20 -10.43 -10.75
CA PHE A 132 -14.16 -9.56 -10.05
C PHE A 132 -15.32 -10.39 -9.48
N GLU A 133 -15.82 -11.33 -10.25
CA GLU A 133 -16.87 -12.28 -9.84
C GLU A 133 -16.41 -13.12 -8.65
N ALA A 134 -15.19 -13.66 -8.71
CA ALA A 134 -14.62 -14.45 -7.60
C ALA A 134 -14.45 -13.62 -6.33
N GLN A 135 -14.03 -12.36 -6.46
CA GLN A 135 -13.86 -11.48 -5.32
C GLN A 135 -15.19 -11.08 -4.69
N SER A 136 -16.19 -10.74 -5.50
CA SER A 136 -17.54 -10.40 -5.01
C SER A 136 -18.23 -11.60 -4.37
N ALA A 137 -18.14 -12.78 -4.97
CA ALA A 137 -18.71 -14.01 -4.44
C ALA A 137 -18.07 -14.45 -3.11
N ARG A 138 -16.74 -14.29 -2.96
CA ARG A 138 -16.02 -14.74 -1.77
C ARG A 138 -16.23 -13.84 -0.56
N PHE A 139 -16.30 -12.53 -0.75
CA PHE A 139 -16.31 -11.55 0.35
C PHE A 139 -17.64 -10.84 0.52
N HIS A 140 -18.63 -11.09 -0.35
CA HIS A 140 -19.91 -10.37 -0.40
C HIS A 140 -19.67 -8.85 -0.28
N GLY A 141 -18.60 -8.41 -0.95
CA GLY A 141 -18.07 -7.07 -0.84
C GLY A 141 -18.37 -6.24 -2.07
N GLY A 142 -18.39 -4.93 -1.88
CA GLY A 142 -18.67 -3.96 -2.93
C GLY A 142 -17.94 -2.64 -2.69
N PHE A 143 -18.42 -1.63 -3.41
CA PHE A 143 -18.02 -0.24 -3.20
C PHE A 143 -19.12 0.51 -2.46
N THR A 144 -18.70 1.43 -1.60
CA THR A 144 -19.59 2.29 -0.81
C THR A 144 -19.08 3.72 -0.83
N ILE A 145 -19.85 4.62 -0.23
CA ILE A 145 -19.41 6.00 -0.01
C ILE A 145 -18.18 5.98 0.92
N PRO A 146 -17.12 6.77 0.61
CA PRO A 146 -15.92 6.79 1.42
C PRO A 146 -16.21 7.03 2.91
N GLY A 147 -15.72 6.14 3.77
CA GLY A 147 -15.87 6.22 5.21
C GLY A 147 -17.08 5.50 5.80
N LEU A 148 -18.09 5.10 5.01
CA LEU A 148 -19.21 4.28 5.53
C LEU A 148 -18.73 2.93 6.05
N ASN A 149 -17.69 2.35 5.47
CA ASN A 149 -17.07 1.13 5.97
C ASN A 149 -16.48 1.28 7.38
N MET A 150 -15.99 2.47 7.76
CA MET A 150 -15.53 2.75 9.13
C MET A 150 -16.71 2.75 10.11
N LEU A 151 -17.83 3.37 9.74
CA LEU A 151 -19.04 3.35 10.54
C LEU A 151 -19.62 1.94 10.66
N ALA A 152 -19.58 1.17 9.57
CA ALA A 152 -19.99 -0.23 9.58
C ALA A 152 -19.07 -1.07 10.50
N ALA A 153 -17.75 -0.88 10.46
CA ALA A 153 -16.82 -1.55 11.36
C ALA A 153 -17.09 -1.21 12.83
N LEU A 154 -17.32 0.07 13.13
CA LEU A 154 -17.70 0.52 14.46
C LEU A 154 -18.99 -0.15 14.94
N ARG A 155 -20.01 -0.22 14.08
CA ARG A 155 -21.26 -0.94 14.38
C ARG A 155 -21.02 -2.41 14.69
N GLN A 156 -20.18 -3.11 13.91
CA GLN A 156 -19.85 -4.52 14.15
C GLN A 156 -19.14 -4.72 15.51
N ILE A 157 -18.27 -3.78 15.90
CA ILE A 157 -17.62 -3.79 17.22
C ILE A 157 -18.66 -3.73 18.33
N PHE A 158 -19.62 -2.78 18.28
CA PHE A 158 -20.67 -2.65 19.29
C PHE A 158 -21.63 -3.85 19.33
N LEU A 159 -21.85 -4.51 18.20
CA LEU A 159 -22.65 -5.73 18.13
C LEU A 159 -21.85 -6.98 18.56
N ASN A 160 -20.61 -6.82 18.99
CA ASN A 160 -19.66 -7.88 19.35
C ASN A 160 -19.47 -8.95 18.23
N ARG A 161 -19.62 -8.54 16.98
CA ARG A 161 -19.43 -9.40 15.82
C ARG A 161 -18.01 -9.20 15.28
N TYR A 162 -17.17 -10.24 15.42
CA TYR A 162 -15.76 -10.16 14.99
C TYR A 162 -15.06 -8.90 15.52
N ALA A 163 -15.39 -8.53 16.77
CA ALA A 163 -15.02 -7.23 17.37
C ALA A 163 -13.50 -7.02 17.37
N PHE A 164 -12.73 -8.06 17.63
CA PHE A 164 -11.26 -7.98 17.65
C PHE A 164 -10.68 -7.50 16.30
N THR A 165 -11.05 -8.15 15.20
CA THR A 165 -10.53 -7.82 13.86
C THR A 165 -11.01 -6.43 13.41
N ASN A 166 -12.32 -6.16 13.55
CA ASN A 166 -12.89 -4.88 13.18
C ASN A 166 -12.29 -3.72 14.00
N PHE A 167 -11.99 -3.96 15.28
CA PHE A 167 -11.32 -2.96 16.14
C PHE A 167 -9.91 -2.62 15.61
N TRP A 168 -9.08 -3.63 15.34
CA TRP A 168 -7.74 -3.39 14.87
C TRP A 168 -7.70 -2.79 13.46
N ASP A 169 -8.55 -3.27 12.55
CA ASP A 169 -8.68 -2.68 11.22
C ASP A 169 -9.06 -1.19 11.30
N LEU A 170 -9.98 -0.82 12.20
CA LEU A 170 -10.37 0.57 12.43
C LEU A 170 -9.22 1.39 13.04
N VAL A 171 -8.51 0.86 14.04
CA VAL A 171 -7.35 1.52 14.67
C VAL A 171 -6.26 1.79 13.63
N PHE A 172 -5.89 0.80 12.83
CA PHE A 172 -4.90 0.98 11.78
C PHE A 172 -5.36 2.02 10.75
N MET A 173 -6.63 1.97 10.34
CA MET A 173 -7.18 2.97 9.41
C MET A 173 -7.06 4.39 9.95
N LEU A 174 -7.46 4.62 11.21
CA LEU A 174 -7.39 5.94 11.83
C LEU A 174 -5.95 6.45 11.97
N ILE A 175 -5.03 5.59 12.42
CA ILE A 175 -3.60 5.95 12.53
C ILE A 175 -3.04 6.35 11.17
N PHE A 176 -3.31 5.56 10.13
CA PHE A 176 -2.76 5.84 8.80
C PHE A 176 -3.45 7.00 8.09
N LEU A 177 -4.72 7.29 8.39
CA LEU A 177 -5.34 8.55 8.00
C LEU A 177 -4.59 9.76 8.58
N GLY A 178 -4.27 9.73 9.86
CA GLY A 178 -3.45 10.77 10.51
C GLY A 178 -2.04 10.86 9.92
N CYS A 179 -1.38 9.73 9.67
CA CYS A 179 -0.08 9.68 9.01
C CYS A 179 -0.12 10.25 7.58
N GLY A 180 -1.24 10.11 6.85
CA GLY A 180 -1.42 10.67 5.52
C GLY A 180 -1.25 12.19 5.49
N PHE A 181 -1.75 12.89 6.51
CA PHE A 181 -1.55 14.32 6.65
C PHE A 181 -0.08 14.70 6.84
N LEU A 182 0.67 13.90 7.62
CA LEU A 182 2.10 14.12 7.82
C LEU A 182 2.89 13.84 6.53
N VAL A 183 2.53 12.77 5.80
CA VAL A 183 3.11 12.46 4.48
C VAL A 183 2.89 13.61 3.51
N TRP A 184 1.66 14.15 3.44
CA TRP A 184 1.32 15.27 2.57
C TRP A 184 2.14 16.53 2.88
N LYS A 185 2.39 16.81 4.17
CA LYS A 185 3.13 17.99 4.62
C LYS A 185 4.65 17.86 4.47
N GLN A 186 5.20 16.66 4.68
CA GLN A 186 6.64 16.48 4.84
C GLN A 186 7.35 15.86 3.64
N LEU A 187 6.62 15.20 2.74
CA LEU A 187 7.19 14.55 1.56
C LEU A 187 6.74 15.26 0.27
N PRO A 188 7.46 15.05 -0.85
CA PRO A 188 7.01 15.52 -2.16
C PRO A 188 5.58 15.10 -2.47
N ARG A 189 4.81 15.97 -3.15
CA ARG A 189 3.38 15.75 -3.46
C ARG A 189 3.08 14.40 -4.13
N LEU A 190 4.04 13.85 -4.87
CA LEU A 190 3.94 12.51 -5.47
C LEU A 190 3.56 11.44 -4.44
N TYR A 191 4.20 11.47 -3.24
CA TYR A 191 3.91 10.51 -2.17
C TYR A 191 2.54 10.73 -1.54
N GLY A 192 2.11 11.97 -1.41
CA GLY A 192 0.78 12.31 -0.94
C GLY A 192 -0.31 11.81 -1.90
N ILE A 193 -0.13 12.03 -3.20
CA ILE A 193 -1.07 11.55 -4.24
C ILE A 193 -1.14 10.01 -4.24
N TYR A 194 0.00 9.35 -4.19
CA TYR A 194 0.07 7.89 -4.02
C TYR A 194 -0.70 7.45 -2.78
N TYR A 195 -0.41 8.05 -1.64
CA TYR A 195 -0.97 7.70 -0.34
C TYR A 195 -2.48 7.84 -0.30
N PHE A 196 -2.99 9.02 -0.69
CA PHE A 196 -4.43 9.29 -0.68
C PHE A 196 -5.18 8.51 -1.76
N GLY A 197 -4.55 8.17 -2.88
CA GLY A 197 -5.10 7.24 -3.85
C GLY A 197 -5.45 5.89 -3.22
N PHE A 198 -4.56 5.32 -2.41
CA PHE A 198 -4.82 4.09 -1.66
C PHE A 198 -5.87 4.28 -0.56
N ILE A 199 -5.76 5.36 0.23
CA ILE A 199 -6.73 5.65 1.29
C ILE A 199 -8.16 5.75 0.73
N VAL A 200 -8.37 6.44 -0.38
CA VAL A 200 -9.70 6.58 -1.01
C VAL A 200 -10.27 5.22 -1.38
N ILE A 201 -9.49 4.36 -2.03
CA ILE A 201 -9.96 3.00 -2.38
C ILE A 201 -10.26 2.17 -1.13
N TYR A 202 -9.44 2.27 -0.09
CA TYR A 202 -9.68 1.53 1.16
C TYR A 202 -10.93 2.04 1.88
N LEU A 203 -11.22 3.33 1.82
CA LEU A 203 -12.45 3.92 2.37
C LEU A 203 -13.71 3.60 1.55
N MET A 204 -13.55 3.28 0.25
CA MET A 204 -14.67 2.93 -0.62
C MET A 204 -14.99 1.43 -0.64
N ARG A 205 -14.08 0.57 -0.22
CA ARG A 205 -14.33 -0.87 -0.17
C ARG A 205 -15.07 -1.26 1.10
N ILE A 206 -16.08 -2.11 0.97
CA ILE A 206 -16.84 -2.64 2.09
C ILE A 206 -17.08 -4.15 1.89
N ALA A 207 -17.08 -4.90 2.98
CA ALA A 207 -17.53 -6.29 3.03
C ALA A 207 -18.43 -6.48 4.24
N ASP A 208 -19.31 -7.47 4.19
CA ASP A 208 -20.39 -7.62 5.17
C ASP A 208 -19.88 -7.90 6.60
N ILE A 209 -18.94 -8.84 6.71
CA ILE A 209 -18.42 -9.30 8.01
C ILE A 209 -17.25 -8.43 8.49
N TYR A 210 -16.37 -8.09 7.56
CA TYR A 210 -15.17 -7.30 7.81
C TYR A 210 -15.20 -6.02 6.95
N PRO A 211 -15.93 -4.98 7.38
CA PRO A 211 -16.18 -3.80 6.55
C PRO A 211 -14.91 -3.11 6.03
N LEU A 212 -13.82 -3.11 6.80
CA LEU A 212 -12.52 -2.55 6.41
C LEU A 212 -11.58 -3.58 5.76
N LEU A 213 -12.01 -4.82 5.63
CA LEU A 213 -11.40 -5.95 4.94
C LEU A 213 -9.86 -5.92 4.91
N SER A 214 -9.23 -6.51 5.92
CA SER A 214 -7.77 -6.69 5.96
C SER A 214 -6.98 -5.37 6.01
N MET A 215 -7.50 -4.31 6.62
CA MET A 215 -6.83 -3.03 6.68
C MET A 215 -5.46 -3.14 7.37
N MET A 216 -5.35 -3.97 8.40
CA MET A 216 -4.08 -4.26 9.10
C MET A 216 -2.95 -4.69 8.13
N ARG A 217 -3.29 -5.41 7.05
CA ARG A 217 -2.35 -5.83 6.01
C ARG A 217 -2.13 -4.75 4.95
N TYR A 218 -3.21 -4.09 4.55
CA TYR A 218 -3.18 -3.12 3.46
C TYR A 218 -2.42 -1.84 3.78
N VAL A 219 -2.28 -1.49 5.06
CA VAL A 219 -1.47 -0.34 5.49
C VAL A 219 0.01 -0.47 5.12
N LEU A 220 0.52 -1.68 4.84
CA LEU A 220 1.88 -1.87 4.34
C LEU A 220 2.11 -1.15 3.00
N ALA A 221 1.08 -1.03 2.17
CA ALA A 221 1.16 -0.25 0.94
C ALA A 221 1.34 1.27 1.20
N LEU A 222 0.99 1.74 2.38
CA LEU A 222 1.14 3.14 2.79
C LEU A 222 2.55 3.41 3.34
N PHE A 223 3.56 2.81 2.73
CA PHE A 223 4.97 2.84 3.14
C PHE A 223 5.58 4.26 3.25
N PRO A 224 5.11 5.33 2.58
CA PRO A 224 5.64 6.67 2.81
C PRO A 224 5.54 7.14 4.28
N THR A 225 4.63 6.54 5.08
CA THR A 225 4.57 6.75 6.54
C THR A 225 5.91 6.49 7.21
N PHE A 226 6.63 5.44 6.81
CA PHE A 226 7.89 5.05 7.45
C PHE A 226 9.03 6.03 7.18
N LEU A 227 9.00 6.76 6.04
CA LEU A 227 9.92 7.87 5.76
C LEU A 227 9.71 9.01 6.77
N VAL A 228 8.45 9.30 7.09
CA VAL A 228 8.09 10.33 8.07
C VAL A 228 8.43 9.89 9.49
N LEU A 229 8.09 8.66 9.86
CA LEU A 229 8.41 8.08 11.18
C LEU A 229 9.92 8.06 11.44
N ALA A 230 10.75 7.81 10.42
CA ALA A 230 12.20 7.83 10.55
C ALA A 230 12.73 9.21 10.98
N ARG A 231 12.11 10.30 10.51
CA ARG A 231 12.44 11.67 10.96
C ARG A 231 12.09 11.89 12.43
N TYR A 232 10.89 11.49 12.86
CA TYR A 232 10.50 11.60 14.27
C TYR A 232 11.37 10.73 15.19
N GLY A 233 11.79 9.56 14.70
CA GLY A 233 12.70 8.66 15.41
C GLY A 233 14.13 9.19 15.58
N GLN A 234 14.47 10.40 15.12
CA GLN A 234 15.73 11.06 15.48
C GLN A 234 15.81 11.35 16.98
N ASN A 235 14.67 11.62 17.60
CA ASN A 235 14.58 11.71 19.05
C ASN A 235 14.69 10.28 19.67
N PRO A 236 15.65 10.04 20.60
CA PRO A 236 15.87 8.71 21.16
C PRO A 236 14.65 8.14 21.90
N ILE A 237 13.85 8.99 22.55
CA ILE A 237 12.65 8.56 23.27
C ILE A 237 11.62 8.07 22.24
N THR A 238 11.35 8.88 21.21
CA THR A 238 10.41 8.52 20.14
C THR A 238 10.85 7.25 19.43
N HIS A 239 12.15 7.09 19.18
CA HIS A 239 12.70 5.88 18.57
C HIS A 239 12.41 4.63 19.42
N ARG A 240 12.65 4.70 20.73
CA ARG A 240 12.35 3.60 21.67
C ARG A 240 10.86 3.28 21.68
N VAL A 241 10.00 4.29 21.81
CA VAL A 241 8.54 4.09 21.84
C VAL A 241 8.07 3.40 20.56
N ILE A 242 8.45 3.90 19.36
CA ILE A 242 8.07 3.28 18.09
C ILE A 242 8.60 1.84 18.01
N SER A 243 9.88 1.62 18.35
CA SER A 243 10.50 0.31 18.23
C SER A 243 9.85 -0.73 19.15
N PHE A 244 9.62 -0.39 20.42
CA PHE A 244 8.96 -1.30 21.36
C PHE A 244 7.51 -1.57 20.99
N THR A 245 6.74 -0.53 20.63
CA THR A 245 5.34 -0.69 20.18
C THR A 245 5.24 -1.58 18.94
N PHE A 246 6.12 -1.37 17.96
CA PHE A 246 6.11 -2.16 16.73
C PHE A 246 6.54 -3.60 16.99
N LEU A 247 7.58 -3.84 17.77
CA LEU A 247 8.04 -5.19 18.11
C LEU A 247 6.98 -5.98 18.89
N LEU A 248 6.35 -5.36 19.89
CA LEU A 248 5.27 -5.99 20.64
C LEU A 248 4.07 -6.31 19.73
N GLY A 249 3.71 -5.37 18.86
CA GLY A 249 2.66 -5.59 17.87
C GLY A 249 3.02 -6.70 16.87
N LEU A 250 4.26 -6.74 16.40
CA LEU A 250 4.74 -7.79 15.49
C LEU A 250 4.66 -9.17 16.15
N LEU A 251 5.11 -9.30 17.39
CA LEU A 251 5.02 -10.55 18.15
C LEU A 251 3.56 -10.98 18.33
N PHE A 252 2.70 -10.04 18.73
CA PHE A 252 1.30 -10.31 18.96
C PHE A 252 0.57 -10.77 17.70
N PHE A 253 0.67 -10.01 16.59
CA PHE A 253 -0.04 -10.36 15.35
C PHE A 253 0.58 -11.56 14.64
N SER A 254 1.90 -11.78 14.75
CA SER A 254 2.54 -13.00 14.23
C SER A 254 2.08 -14.24 14.99
N ALA A 255 1.93 -14.15 16.31
CA ALA A 255 1.38 -15.25 17.13
C ALA A 255 -0.08 -15.55 16.74
N GLN A 256 -0.90 -14.51 16.61
CA GLN A 256 -2.29 -14.66 16.14
C GLN A 256 -2.35 -15.34 14.76
N PHE A 257 -1.51 -14.92 13.84
CA PHE A 257 -1.45 -15.52 12.50
C PHE A 257 -1.02 -16.98 12.54
N ALA A 258 -0.04 -17.34 13.40
CA ALA A 258 0.47 -18.70 13.55
C ALA A 258 -0.59 -19.70 14.10
N ILE A 259 -1.52 -19.22 14.92
CA ILE A 259 -2.64 -20.03 15.45
C ILE A 259 -3.91 -19.92 14.61
N TRP A 260 -3.79 -19.53 13.34
CA TRP A 260 -4.91 -19.34 12.42
C TRP A 260 -5.93 -18.25 12.87
N GLY A 261 -5.55 -17.37 13.79
CA GLY A 261 -6.33 -16.18 14.07
C GLY A 261 -6.36 -15.25 12.86
N TRP A 262 -7.52 -14.68 12.58
CA TRP A 262 -7.64 -13.75 11.47
C TRP A 262 -6.89 -12.44 11.77
N VAL A 263 -5.88 -12.12 10.99
CA VAL A 263 -5.09 -10.89 11.10
C VAL A 263 -5.23 -10.01 9.84
N GLY A 264 -5.76 -10.57 8.73
CA GLY A 264 -5.86 -9.78 7.50
C GLY A 264 -6.34 -10.57 6.29
#